data_cab410b678d7ded0888b5bd6cbc0333c
#
_entry.id   cab410b678d7ded0888b5bd6cbc0333c
#
_cell.length_a   1.000
_cell.length_b   1.000
_cell.length_c   1.000
_cell.angle_alpha   90.00
_cell.angle_beta   90.00
_cell.angle_gamma   90.00
#
_symmetry.space_group_name_H-M   'P 1'
#
loop_
_entity.id
_entity.type
_entity.pdbx_description
1 polymer ?
#
loop_
_entity_poly.entity_id
_entity_poly.type
_entity_poly.pdbx_seq_one_letter_code
_entity_poly.pdbx_strand_id
1 'polypeptide(L)'
;NSQYYSWAQINRDGLMPSREQLERAERITKEYREKLGDKLRIFFVVPDYYETRPKKCMNGWGNIFLTITPDGSALPCHTAKMIKHLDFPSVKTMDVKSIWYDSHAFNHYRGDAWMKEPCKTCPEKTKDLGGCRCQALMLTGDAANADPVCDKSEHHHVVIDAVALAQIPDAQRVQTKPLVFRDPINSRKLSPAPADTTPA
;
A
#
# COMPACT_ATOMS: atom_id res chain seq x y z
N ASN A 1 -3.79 5.23 3.31
CA ASN A 1 -2.91 4.18 2.74
C ASN A 1 -1.77 3.73 3.66
N SER A 2 -1.69 4.29 4.86
CA SER A 2 -0.68 3.91 5.84
C SER A 2 -1.03 2.69 6.67
N GLN A 3 -2.18 2.06 6.45
CA GLN A 3 -2.76 1.06 7.35
C GLN A 3 -2.23 -0.36 7.15
N TYR A 4 -1.43 -0.59 6.15
CA TYR A 4 -0.98 -1.93 5.78
C TYR A 4 0.53 -2.13 5.87
N TYR A 5 1.33 -1.12 6.25
CA TYR A 5 2.77 -1.32 6.39
C TYR A 5 3.38 -0.56 7.57
N SER A 6 4.52 -1.07 8.07
CA SER A 6 5.33 -0.44 9.11
C SER A 6 4.51 -0.08 10.37
N TRP A 7 4.72 1.11 10.91
CA TRP A 7 4.05 1.62 12.12
C TRP A 7 2.53 1.70 11.99
N ALA A 8 2.05 2.00 10.81
CA ALA A 8 0.63 2.08 10.55
C ALA A 8 -0.06 0.71 10.63
N GLN A 9 0.62 -0.35 10.20
CA GLN A 9 0.10 -1.71 10.33
C GLN A 9 -0.03 -2.12 11.81
N ILE A 10 0.97 -1.79 12.63
CA ILE A 10 0.93 -2.08 14.07
C ILE A 10 -0.21 -1.35 14.77
N ASN A 11 -0.48 -0.10 14.37
CA ASN A 11 -1.47 0.78 14.97
C ASN A 11 -2.82 0.77 14.22
N ARG A 12 -3.01 -0.14 13.25
CA ARG A 12 -4.15 -0.11 12.34
C ARG A 12 -5.49 0.01 13.07
N ASP A 13 -5.69 -0.80 14.09
CA ASP A 13 -6.96 -0.86 14.81
C ASP A 13 -7.31 0.45 15.51
N GLY A 14 -6.28 1.21 15.95
CA GLY A 14 -6.46 2.51 16.59
C GLY A 14 -6.47 3.71 15.64
N LEU A 15 -5.96 3.56 14.41
CA LEU A 15 -5.77 4.66 13.47
C LEU A 15 -6.73 4.62 12.28
N MET A 16 -7.50 3.56 12.13
CA MET A 16 -8.46 3.47 11.02
C MET A 16 -9.66 4.38 11.29
N PRO A 17 -9.95 5.35 10.39
CA PRO A 17 -11.09 6.24 10.58
C PRO A 17 -12.40 5.48 10.40
N SER A 18 -13.45 5.87 11.12
CA SER A 18 -14.81 5.44 10.81
C SER A 18 -15.32 6.11 9.53
N ARG A 19 -16.41 5.59 8.95
CA ARG A 19 -17.05 6.22 7.79
C ARG A 19 -17.48 7.66 8.09
N GLU A 20 -18.06 7.89 9.27
CA GLU A 20 -18.46 9.23 9.70
C GLU A 20 -17.29 10.21 9.80
N GLN A 21 -16.15 9.76 10.35
CA GLN A 21 -14.93 10.55 10.42
C GLN A 21 -14.41 10.87 9.02
N LEU A 22 -14.48 9.92 8.09
CA LEU A 22 -14.07 10.11 6.70
C LEU A 22 -14.95 11.15 5.99
N GLU A 23 -16.26 11.03 6.09
CA GLU A 23 -17.23 11.96 5.51
C GLU A 23 -17.07 13.38 6.08
N ARG A 24 -16.82 13.49 7.40
CA ARG A 24 -16.50 14.77 8.03
C ARG A 24 -15.23 15.38 7.46
N ALA A 25 -14.17 14.59 7.31
CA ALA A 25 -12.90 15.05 6.74
C ALA A 25 -13.05 15.49 5.28
N GLU A 26 -13.89 14.80 4.50
CA GLU A 26 -14.18 15.16 3.12
C GLU A 26 -14.93 16.50 3.02
N ARG A 27 -15.96 16.71 3.84
CA ARG A 27 -16.69 17.99 3.91
C ARG A 27 -15.75 19.15 4.26
N ILE A 28 -14.92 18.99 5.29
CA ILE A 28 -13.94 20.01 5.69
C ILE A 28 -12.96 20.29 4.54
N THR A 29 -12.48 19.25 3.88
CA THR A 29 -11.55 19.39 2.76
C THR A 29 -12.18 20.18 1.60
N LYS A 30 -13.44 19.90 1.29
CA LYS A 30 -14.18 20.63 0.25
C LYS A 30 -14.33 22.11 0.60
N GLU A 31 -14.75 22.41 1.82
CA GLU A 31 -14.87 23.79 2.33
C GLU A 31 -13.55 24.57 2.20
N TYR A 32 -12.44 23.96 2.62
CA TYR A 32 -11.14 24.62 2.53
C TYR A 32 -10.61 24.76 1.10
N ARG A 33 -10.94 23.82 0.20
CA ARG A 33 -10.64 23.99 -1.23
C ARG A 33 -11.35 25.22 -1.82
N GLU A 34 -12.63 25.39 -1.50
CA GLU A 34 -13.41 26.54 -1.97
C GLU A 34 -12.86 27.85 -1.36
N LYS A 35 -12.57 27.86 -0.06
CA LYS A 35 -12.06 29.03 0.67
C LYS A 35 -10.66 29.47 0.22
N LEU A 36 -9.78 28.53 -0.08
CA LEU A 36 -8.38 28.79 -0.42
C LEU A 36 -8.15 28.95 -1.92
N GLY A 37 -9.02 28.40 -2.76
CA GLY A 37 -8.91 28.48 -4.22
C GLY A 37 -7.50 28.08 -4.69
N ASP A 38 -6.90 28.94 -5.50
CA ASP A 38 -5.57 28.69 -6.06
C ASP A 38 -4.40 28.91 -5.09
N LYS A 39 -4.67 29.41 -3.86
CA LYS A 39 -3.62 29.65 -2.86
C LYS A 39 -3.03 28.37 -2.30
N LEU A 40 -3.83 27.30 -2.24
CA LEU A 40 -3.39 26.00 -1.72
C LEU A 40 -4.11 24.84 -2.40
N ARG A 41 -3.35 23.95 -3.01
CA ARG A 41 -3.89 22.71 -3.56
C ARG A 41 -4.00 21.64 -2.49
N ILE A 42 -5.22 21.27 -2.12
CA ILE A 42 -5.48 20.24 -1.11
C ILE A 42 -5.87 18.93 -1.81
N PHE A 43 -5.11 17.85 -1.53
CA PHE A 43 -5.42 16.50 -1.98
C PHE A 43 -6.14 15.74 -0.87
N PHE A 44 -7.31 15.20 -1.16
CA PHE A 44 -8.02 14.27 -0.29
C PHE A 44 -8.01 12.90 -0.94
N VAL A 45 -7.47 11.93 -0.22
CA VAL A 45 -7.37 10.55 -0.69
C VAL A 45 -8.20 9.67 0.22
N VAL A 46 -9.27 9.10 -0.35
CA VAL A 46 -10.10 8.12 0.38
C VAL A 46 -9.24 6.88 0.67
N PRO A 47 -9.26 6.37 1.89
CA PRO A 47 -8.62 5.09 2.20
C PRO A 47 -9.21 3.97 1.35
N ASP A 48 -8.35 3.12 0.79
CA ASP A 48 -8.79 2.06 -0.13
C ASP A 48 -9.83 1.13 0.49
N TYR A 49 -9.81 0.92 1.80
CA TYR A 49 -10.78 0.09 2.53
C TYR A 49 -12.24 0.57 2.42
N TYR A 50 -12.45 1.81 2.03
CA TYR A 50 -13.79 2.40 1.82
C TYR A 50 -14.17 2.52 0.35
N GLU A 51 -13.31 2.04 -0.54
CA GLU A 51 -13.59 1.95 -1.98
C GLU A 51 -14.24 0.59 -2.31
N THR A 52 -14.94 0.56 -3.42
CA THR A 52 -15.56 -0.67 -3.94
C THR A 52 -14.61 -1.47 -4.84
N ARG A 53 -13.47 -0.87 -5.18
CA ARG A 53 -12.47 -1.44 -6.08
C ARG A 53 -11.08 -0.95 -5.69
N PRO A 54 -10.06 -1.82 -5.79
CA PRO A 54 -8.69 -1.40 -5.56
C PRO A 54 -8.26 -0.29 -6.54
N LYS A 55 -7.44 0.63 -6.07
CA LYS A 55 -6.81 1.62 -6.94
C LYS A 55 -5.69 0.99 -7.75
N LYS A 56 -5.56 1.39 -9.00
CA LYS A 56 -4.38 1.04 -9.80
C LYS A 56 -3.10 1.44 -9.06
N CYS A 57 -2.21 0.49 -8.84
CA CYS A 57 -0.90 0.77 -8.28
C CYS A 57 -0.11 1.70 -9.19
N MET A 58 0.02 2.99 -8.83
CA MET A 58 0.74 4.00 -9.63
C MET A 58 0.38 3.97 -11.13
N ASN A 59 -0.91 3.85 -11.45
CA ASN A 59 -1.43 3.65 -12.81
C ASN A 59 -0.87 2.40 -13.54
N GLY A 60 -0.51 1.39 -12.79
CA GLY A 60 0.21 0.19 -13.20
C GLY A 60 1.64 0.19 -12.66
N TRP A 61 2.11 -0.96 -12.22
CA TRP A 61 3.46 -1.16 -11.69
C TRP A 61 4.53 -0.71 -12.69
N GLY A 62 5.48 0.13 -12.24
CA GLY A 62 6.56 0.64 -13.08
C GLY A 62 6.09 1.45 -14.31
N ASN A 63 4.89 2.06 -14.26
CA ASN A 63 4.29 2.69 -15.43
C ASN A 63 4.48 4.21 -15.48
N ILE A 64 4.31 4.90 -14.36
CA ILE A 64 4.41 6.38 -14.34
C ILE A 64 5.33 6.90 -13.23
N PHE A 65 5.90 6.04 -12.41
CA PHE A 65 6.61 6.46 -11.21
C PHE A 65 7.95 5.77 -11.05
N LEU A 66 8.95 6.55 -10.70
CA LEU A 66 10.27 6.08 -10.31
C LEU A 66 10.74 6.90 -9.10
N THR A 67 11.16 6.22 -8.04
CA THR A 67 11.78 6.81 -6.87
C THR A 67 13.20 6.29 -6.72
N ILE A 68 14.14 7.18 -6.43
CA ILE A 68 15.52 6.82 -6.07
C ILE A 68 15.64 7.01 -4.55
N THR A 69 16.05 5.96 -3.87
CA THR A 69 16.30 5.98 -2.42
C THR A 69 17.72 6.50 -2.12
N PRO A 70 18.02 6.93 -0.87
CA PRO A 70 19.33 7.47 -0.53
C PRO A 70 20.49 6.51 -0.76
N ASP A 71 20.27 5.20 -0.74
CA ASP A 71 21.25 4.17 -1.08
C ASP A 71 21.44 3.96 -2.59
N GLY A 72 20.66 4.67 -3.42
CA GLY A 72 20.71 4.61 -4.88
C GLY A 72 19.77 3.57 -5.50
N SER A 73 19.00 2.82 -4.72
CA SER A 73 18.02 1.86 -5.27
C SER A 73 16.91 2.58 -6.00
N ALA A 74 16.54 2.11 -7.18
CA ALA A 74 15.44 2.62 -7.98
C ALA A 74 14.18 1.75 -7.76
N LEU A 75 13.08 2.38 -7.42
CA LEU A 75 11.83 1.73 -7.06
C LEU A 75 10.67 2.23 -7.93
N PRO A 76 9.75 1.35 -8.37
CA PRO A 76 8.54 1.75 -9.09
C PRO A 76 7.45 2.35 -8.18
N CYS A 77 7.65 2.34 -6.86
CA CYS A 77 6.79 2.92 -5.85
C CYS A 77 7.57 3.08 -4.54
N HIS A 78 7.25 4.07 -3.71
CA HIS A 78 7.91 4.29 -2.41
C HIS A 78 7.95 3.06 -1.50
N THR A 79 6.93 2.20 -1.56
CA THR A 79 6.80 1.02 -0.71
C THR A 79 7.30 -0.26 -1.36
N ALA A 80 7.72 -0.21 -2.62
CA ALA A 80 8.10 -1.41 -3.38
C ALA A 80 9.24 -2.21 -2.72
N LYS A 81 10.14 -1.55 -1.99
CA LYS A 81 11.25 -2.20 -1.26
C LYS A 81 10.78 -3.24 -0.21
N MET A 82 9.49 -3.24 0.13
CA MET A 82 8.87 -4.27 0.98
C MET A 82 8.76 -5.63 0.29
N ILE A 83 8.77 -5.66 -1.04
CA ILE A 83 8.70 -6.90 -1.84
C ILE A 83 10.11 -7.49 -1.95
N LYS A 84 10.46 -8.34 -0.98
CA LYS A 84 11.83 -8.83 -0.78
C LYS A 84 12.33 -9.79 -1.84
N HIS A 85 11.46 -10.43 -2.61
CA HIS A 85 11.86 -11.31 -3.70
C HIS A 85 12.24 -10.56 -4.99
N LEU A 86 12.12 -9.22 -5.01
CA LEU A 86 12.55 -8.37 -6.11
C LEU A 86 13.85 -7.67 -5.78
N ASP A 87 14.87 -7.90 -6.61
CA ASP A 87 16.13 -7.16 -6.57
C ASP A 87 15.98 -5.85 -7.33
N PHE A 88 15.91 -4.76 -6.59
CA PHE A 88 15.75 -3.43 -7.19
C PHE A 88 17.11 -2.90 -7.66
N PRO A 89 17.21 -2.47 -8.94
CA PRO A 89 18.44 -1.97 -9.51
C PRO A 89 18.87 -0.66 -8.84
N SER A 90 20.17 -0.34 -8.95
CA SER A 90 20.74 0.90 -8.43
C SER A 90 21.17 1.82 -9.56
N VAL A 91 20.87 3.12 -9.43
CA VAL A 91 21.39 4.15 -10.35
C VAL A 91 22.90 4.33 -10.27
N LYS A 92 23.57 3.70 -9.30
CA LYS A 92 25.02 3.68 -9.21
C LYS A 92 25.66 2.70 -10.21
N THR A 93 24.90 1.72 -10.68
CA THR A 93 25.41 0.61 -11.52
C THR A 93 24.65 0.43 -12.82
N MET A 94 23.48 1.07 -12.97
CA MET A 94 22.62 0.93 -14.15
C MET A 94 22.02 2.29 -14.49
N ASP A 95 21.99 2.66 -15.77
CA ASP A 95 21.35 3.90 -16.21
C ASP A 95 19.83 3.85 -16.07
N VAL A 96 19.20 5.02 -15.94
CA VAL A 96 17.77 5.15 -15.66
C VAL A 96 16.90 4.56 -16.76
N LYS A 97 17.32 4.63 -18.02
CA LYS A 97 16.59 4.04 -19.16
C LYS A 97 16.55 2.52 -19.05
N SER A 98 17.69 1.90 -18.82
CA SER A 98 17.77 0.44 -18.61
C SER A 98 17.03 0.00 -17.35
N ILE A 99 17.11 0.77 -16.27
CA ILE A 99 16.29 0.53 -15.07
C ILE A 99 14.80 0.49 -15.43
N TRP A 100 14.32 1.47 -16.17
CA TRP A 100 12.91 1.63 -16.49
C TRP A 100 12.38 0.58 -17.45
N TYR A 101 13.14 0.27 -18.51
CA TYR A 101 12.63 -0.59 -19.59
C TYR A 101 13.07 -2.04 -19.45
N ASP A 102 14.26 -2.31 -18.91
CA ASP A 102 14.87 -3.63 -19.01
C ASP A 102 14.98 -4.35 -17.67
N SER A 103 14.90 -3.62 -16.53
CA SER A 103 15.07 -4.29 -15.24
C SER A 103 13.92 -5.22 -14.88
N HIS A 104 14.24 -6.39 -14.35
CA HIS A 104 13.27 -7.38 -13.89
C HIS A 104 12.31 -6.79 -12.86
N ALA A 105 12.81 -6.01 -11.88
CA ALA A 105 11.97 -5.46 -10.82
C ALA A 105 10.89 -4.50 -11.34
N PHE A 106 11.18 -3.70 -12.38
CA PHE A 106 10.19 -2.81 -12.99
C PHE A 106 9.22 -3.55 -13.91
N ASN A 107 9.66 -4.65 -14.53
CA ASN A 107 8.84 -5.43 -15.46
C ASN A 107 7.99 -6.50 -14.78
N HIS A 108 8.33 -6.93 -13.56
CA HIS A 108 7.75 -8.08 -12.90
C HIS A 108 6.22 -8.05 -12.78
N TYR A 109 5.66 -6.89 -12.43
CA TYR A 109 4.20 -6.68 -12.32
C TYR A 109 3.64 -5.72 -13.38
N ARG A 110 4.38 -5.44 -14.47
CA ARG A 110 3.85 -4.71 -15.62
C ARG A 110 2.86 -5.53 -16.39
N GLY A 111 1.82 -4.88 -16.92
CA GLY A 111 0.78 -5.57 -17.67
C GLY A 111 -0.04 -6.51 -16.80
N ASP A 112 -0.49 -7.62 -17.37
CA ASP A 112 -1.40 -8.56 -16.74
C ASP A 112 -0.92 -10.03 -16.79
N ALA A 113 0.20 -10.32 -17.46
CA ALA A 113 0.72 -11.68 -17.63
C ALA A 113 1.11 -12.36 -16.29
N TRP A 114 1.45 -11.59 -15.27
CA TRP A 114 1.81 -12.06 -13.93
C TRP A 114 0.60 -12.44 -13.07
N MET A 115 -0.61 -12.04 -13.48
CA MET A 115 -1.82 -12.16 -12.65
C MET A 115 -2.21 -13.62 -12.43
N LYS A 116 -2.56 -13.92 -11.19
CA LYS A 116 -3.22 -15.16 -10.75
C LYS A 116 -4.75 -14.96 -10.76
N GLU A 117 -5.50 -16.04 -10.57
CA GLU A 117 -6.93 -15.94 -10.31
C GLU A 117 -7.18 -15.22 -8.97
N PRO A 118 -8.26 -14.45 -8.86
CA PRO A 118 -9.31 -14.20 -9.84
C PRO A 118 -8.99 -13.10 -10.87
N CYS A 119 -7.86 -12.40 -10.74
CA CYS A 119 -7.51 -11.26 -11.61
C CYS A 119 -7.25 -11.70 -13.05
N LYS A 120 -6.65 -12.88 -13.26
CA LYS A 120 -6.26 -13.39 -14.59
C LYS A 120 -7.44 -13.45 -15.57
N THR A 121 -8.57 -13.97 -15.13
CA THR A 121 -9.79 -14.12 -15.95
C THR A 121 -10.78 -12.99 -15.76
N CYS A 122 -10.51 -12.01 -14.88
CA CYS A 122 -11.42 -10.91 -14.57
C CYS A 122 -11.62 -10.01 -15.80
N PRO A 123 -12.85 -9.78 -16.27
CA PRO A 123 -13.13 -8.88 -17.40
C PRO A 123 -12.79 -7.41 -17.09
N GLU A 124 -12.64 -7.07 -15.82
CA GLU A 124 -12.33 -5.73 -15.36
C GLU A 124 -10.86 -5.52 -14.95
N LYS A 125 -10.00 -6.52 -15.18
CA LYS A 125 -8.57 -6.48 -14.76
C LYS A 125 -7.79 -5.25 -15.23
N THR A 126 -8.17 -4.65 -16.34
CA THR A 126 -7.54 -3.43 -16.87
C THR A 126 -7.93 -2.16 -16.11
N LYS A 127 -9.01 -2.22 -15.31
CA LYS A 127 -9.48 -1.06 -14.51
C LYS A 127 -8.63 -0.83 -13.29
N ASP A 128 -8.17 -1.88 -12.62
CA ASP A 128 -7.39 -1.81 -11.38
C ASP A 128 -5.99 -2.44 -11.46
N LEU A 129 -5.73 -3.24 -12.51
CA LEU A 129 -4.48 -3.98 -12.70
C LEU A 129 -4.10 -4.81 -11.45
N GLY A 130 -5.10 -5.43 -10.83
CA GLY A 130 -4.95 -6.24 -9.63
C GLY A 130 -4.72 -5.46 -8.33
N GLY A 131 -4.78 -4.12 -8.36
CA GLY A 131 -4.62 -3.26 -7.20
C GLY A 131 -3.17 -3.03 -6.77
N CYS A 132 -2.94 -2.73 -5.49
CA CYS A 132 -1.64 -2.40 -4.93
C CYS A 132 -0.85 -3.67 -4.54
N ARG A 133 0.29 -3.91 -5.19
CA ARG A 133 1.15 -5.09 -4.93
C ARG A 133 1.72 -5.11 -3.52
N CYS A 134 2.08 -3.94 -2.99
CA CYS A 134 2.58 -3.85 -1.61
C CYS A 134 1.48 -4.13 -0.59
N GLN A 135 0.25 -3.67 -0.84
CA GLN A 135 -0.92 -3.95 0.00
C GLN A 135 -1.26 -5.45 -0.04
N ALA A 136 -1.30 -6.06 -1.22
CA ALA A 136 -1.50 -7.49 -1.36
C ALA A 136 -0.46 -8.26 -0.54
N LEU A 137 0.85 -7.96 -0.69
CA LEU A 137 1.90 -8.60 0.10
C LEU A 137 1.67 -8.45 1.61
N MET A 138 1.42 -7.24 2.09
CA MET A 138 1.35 -6.96 3.52
C MET A 138 0.13 -7.55 4.20
N LEU A 139 -0.97 -7.72 3.48
CA LEU A 139 -2.22 -8.25 4.02
C LEU A 139 -2.42 -9.74 3.76
N THR A 140 -1.75 -10.31 2.76
CA THR A 140 -1.98 -11.70 2.32
C THR A 140 -0.71 -12.55 2.28
N GLY A 141 0.48 -11.95 2.45
CA GLY A 141 1.77 -12.63 2.36
C GLY A 141 2.32 -12.79 0.95
N ASP A 142 1.55 -12.50 -0.11
CA ASP A 142 2.02 -12.60 -1.49
C ASP A 142 1.60 -11.37 -2.32
N ALA A 143 2.59 -10.72 -2.95
CA ALA A 143 2.36 -9.56 -3.79
C ALA A 143 1.61 -9.90 -5.10
N ALA A 144 1.55 -11.15 -5.51
CA ALA A 144 0.82 -11.61 -6.69
C ALA A 144 -0.66 -11.92 -6.42
N ASN A 145 -1.09 -11.96 -5.16
CA ASN A 145 -2.49 -12.16 -4.83
C ASN A 145 -3.35 -10.97 -5.28
N ALA A 146 -4.65 -11.21 -5.50
CA ALA A 146 -5.61 -10.14 -5.69
C ALA A 146 -5.60 -9.21 -4.46
N ASP A 147 -5.63 -7.90 -4.73
CA ASP A 147 -5.69 -6.92 -3.64
C ASP A 147 -6.94 -7.19 -2.77
N PRO A 148 -6.81 -7.26 -1.43
CA PRO A 148 -7.94 -7.53 -0.53
C PRO A 148 -9.10 -6.53 -0.60
N VAL A 149 -8.88 -5.33 -1.14
CA VAL A 149 -9.98 -4.38 -1.39
C VAL A 149 -10.95 -4.89 -2.45
N CYS A 150 -10.48 -5.73 -3.39
CA CYS A 150 -11.35 -6.35 -4.37
C CYS A 150 -12.28 -7.39 -3.71
N ASP A 151 -13.59 -7.28 -3.94
CA ASP A 151 -14.61 -8.21 -3.44
C ASP A 151 -14.45 -9.65 -3.97
N LYS A 152 -13.71 -9.82 -5.06
CA LYS A 152 -13.38 -11.14 -5.63
C LYS A 152 -12.13 -11.76 -5.01
N SER A 153 -11.39 -11.02 -4.17
CA SER A 153 -10.23 -11.56 -3.48
C SER A 153 -10.65 -12.56 -2.40
N GLU A 154 -10.01 -13.72 -2.34
CA GLU A 154 -10.18 -14.68 -1.24
C GLU A 154 -9.84 -14.08 0.14
N HIS A 155 -9.05 -13.00 0.15
CA HIS A 155 -8.63 -12.27 1.34
C HIS A 155 -9.49 -11.03 1.62
N HIS A 156 -10.62 -10.83 0.94
CA HIS A 156 -11.46 -9.64 1.11
C HIS A 156 -11.96 -9.46 2.54
N HIS A 157 -12.14 -10.56 3.28
CA HIS A 157 -12.53 -10.54 4.69
C HIS A 157 -11.61 -9.65 5.55
N VAL A 158 -10.31 -9.56 5.24
CA VAL A 158 -9.35 -8.72 5.98
C VAL A 158 -9.75 -7.24 5.95
N VAL A 159 -10.33 -6.79 4.84
CA VAL A 159 -10.83 -5.41 4.68
C VAL A 159 -12.17 -5.24 5.37
N ILE A 160 -13.08 -6.19 5.21
CA ILE A 160 -14.40 -6.17 5.86
C ILE A 160 -14.26 -6.11 7.38
N ASP A 161 -13.43 -6.97 7.96
CA ASP A 161 -13.18 -7.00 9.40
C ASP A 161 -12.58 -5.69 9.91
N ALA A 162 -11.61 -5.13 9.17
CA ALA A 162 -11.00 -3.86 9.53
C ALA A 162 -12.01 -2.69 9.49
N VAL A 163 -12.88 -2.67 8.47
CA VAL A 163 -13.94 -1.66 8.36
C VAL A 163 -14.97 -1.82 9.48
N ALA A 164 -15.37 -3.05 9.78
CA ALA A 164 -16.30 -3.32 10.89
C ALA A 164 -15.74 -2.84 12.23
N LEU A 165 -14.47 -3.15 12.51
CA LEU A 165 -13.79 -2.68 13.71
C LEU A 165 -13.73 -1.14 13.79
N ALA A 166 -13.51 -0.46 12.67
CA ALA A 166 -13.45 1.00 12.60
C ALA A 166 -14.81 1.68 12.86
N GLN A 167 -15.94 0.97 12.70
CA GLN A 167 -17.27 1.53 13.01
C GLN A 167 -17.62 1.45 14.50
N ILE A 168 -16.88 0.72 15.32
CA ILE A 168 -17.10 0.69 16.76
C ILE A 168 -16.80 2.10 17.33
N PRO A 169 -17.75 2.72 18.07
CA PRO A 169 -17.52 4.04 18.67
C PRO A 169 -16.27 4.05 19.56
N ASP A 170 -15.52 5.15 19.54
CA ASP A 170 -14.25 5.25 20.28
C ASP A 170 -14.42 4.95 21.78
N ALA A 171 -15.57 5.36 22.38
CA ALA A 171 -15.89 5.06 23.77
C ALA A 171 -16.10 3.55 24.06
N GLN A 172 -16.39 2.75 23.04
CA GLN A 172 -16.62 1.31 23.14
C GLN A 172 -15.45 0.49 22.58
N ARG A 173 -14.49 1.15 21.92
CA ARG A 173 -13.27 0.49 21.46
C ARG A 173 -12.45 0.15 22.69
N VAL A 174 -12.39 -1.13 23.01
CA VAL A 174 -11.37 -1.63 23.93
C VAL A 174 -10.04 -1.48 23.23
N GLN A 175 -9.33 -0.41 23.53
CA GLN A 175 -7.97 -0.21 23.07
C GLN A 175 -7.09 -1.26 23.77
N THR A 176 -7.00 -2.44 23.17
CA THR A 176 -6.30 -3.60 23.74
C THR A 176 -4.78 -3.36 23.81
N LYS A 177 -4.28 -2.39 23.06
CA LYS A 177 -2.86 -2.03 23.04
C LYS A 177 -2.70 -0.53 22.88
N PRO A 178 -1.80 0.12 23.64
CA PRO A 178 -1.47 1.52 23.41
C PRO A 178 -0.88 1.71 22.00
N LEU A 179 -1.07 2.90 21.41
CA LEU A 179 -0.43 3.25 20.15
C LEU A 179 1.09 3.16 20.30
N VAL A 180 1.71 2.51 19.34
CA VAL A 180 3.18 2.38 19.26
C VAL A 180 3.72 3.52 18.41
N PHE A 181 4.41 4.45 19.05
CA PHE A 181 5.05 5.56 18.35
C PHE A 181 6.44 5.16 17.85
N ARG A 182 6.81 5.74 16.71
CA ARG A 182 8.14 5.53 16.14
C ARG A 182 9.19 6.21 17.03
N ASP A 183 10.10 5.41 17.54
CA ASP A 183 11.30 5.85 18.25
C ASP A 183 12.50 4.96 17.87
N PRO A 184 13.75 5.34 18.23
CA PRO A 184 14.94 4.54 17.93
C PRO A 184 14.93 3.14 18.54
N ILE A 185 14.29 2.95 19.70
CA ILE A 185 14.19 1.68 20.40
C ILE A 185 13.23 0.74 19.65
N ASN A 186 12.06 1.28 19.26
CA ASN A 186 11.02 0.52 18.57
C ASN A 186 11.36 0.25 17.10
N SER A 187 12.16 1.12 16.46
CA SER A 187 12.53 0.98 15.04
C SER A 187 13.24 -0.34 14.73
N ARG A 188 13.99 -0.87 15.68
CA ARG A 188 14.68 -2.17 15.55
C ARG A 188 13.73 -3.37 15.58
N LYS A 189 12.59 -3.26 16.23
CA LYS A 189 11.59 -4.35 16.34
C LYS A 189 10.81 -4.58 15.05
N LEU A 190 10.84 -3.63 14.13
CA LEU A 190 10.13 -3.71 12.83
C LEU A 190 11.03 -4.20 11.69
N SER A 191 12.34 -4.27 11.93
CA SER A 191 13.25 -4.92 10.98
C SER A 191 13.03 -6.43 11.10
N PRO A 192 12.79 -7.17 9.99
CA PRO A 192 12.85 -8.62 10.04
C PRO A 192 14.22 -9.02 10.59
N ALA A 193 14.23 -9.98 11.49
CA ALA A 193 15.50 -10.58 11.95
C ALA A 193 16.35 -10.95 10.71
N PRO A 194 17.67 -10.69 10.73
CA PRO A 194 18.53 -11.17 9.65
C PRO A 194 18.28 -12.68 9.53
N ALA A 195 18.06 -13.13 8.29
CA ALA A 195 17.97 -14.56 8.02
C ALA A 195 19.20 -15.22 8.63
N ASP A 196 18.97 -16.23 9.46
CA ASP A 196 20.01 -16.99 10.13
C ASP A 196 20.91 -17.61 9.05
N THR A 197 22.02 -16.96 8.77
CA THR A 197 23.06 -17.49 7.91
C THR A 197 23.95 -18.38 8.77
N THR A 198 23.41 -19.54 9.16
CA THR A 198 24.24 -20.61 9.68
C THR A 198 24.89 -21.28 8.46
N PRO A 199 26.22 -21.24 8.30
CA PRO A 199 26.87 -22.01 7.25
C PRO A 199 26.78 -23.49 7.63
N ALA A 200 26.37 -24.29 6.66
CA ALA A 200 26.44 -25.74 6.73
C ALA A 200 27.87 -26.26 6.68
#